data_61ab12c4b4c3e05fda9db322bbc65ff1
#
_entry.id   61ab12c4b4c3e05fda9db322bbc65ff1
#
_cell.length_a   1.000
_cell.length_b   1.000
_cell.length_c   1.000
_cell.angle_alpha   90.00
_cell.angle_beta   90.00
_cell.angle_gamma   90.00
#
_symmetry.space_group_name_H-M   'P 1'
#
loop_
_entity.id
_entity.type
_entity.pdbx_description
1 polymer ?
#
loop_
_entity_poly.entity_id
_entity_poly.type
_entity_poly.pdbx_seq_one_letter_code
_entity_poly.pdbx_strand_id
1 'polypeptide(L)'
;MNKRFLIFAAATACFLGVDAKVKLPNLVSDGMVIQHSSDVRLWGWDKPGKKVTVTTSWSQEKAVATTGKDGKWLVSVKSPEASFTPLEITFDDGDKTTVKNVLAGEVWVCAGQSNMEMPVKGFGQCPVVDYNKEVLGAVDGVRSAKIPSRMSTKPLDDAETSWRISSPMTVSEFSATGYFFAKTVRKALNIPVGLIEANKGGTRVESWLDEDNLKKYTKEDLDSTTMKDRFEWDFHYPLLWGNATLHPILNYTVKGIIYYQGCSNVGDPAGQYTERLKLLVEQLRRDFKEGDIPFYFVEIAPYVYGDGIDGTSGAKLREQQFNATKVIPNSGMVSTNDLVFPYEKGQIHPAQKQQVGERLAYLALNRTYGFKTVICDAMTYKDMIIQDDKAYLAFDNMSEGYNRWEDIEGFEIAGEDKVFHKATAVKFWAPGNDPRNERIAVSSPEVKAPVAVRYCFKNFQIGNFGNQGGLPLVPFRTDNWD
;
A
#
# COMPACT_ATOMS: atom_id res chain seq x y z
N MET A 1 -23.09 -86.96 19.34
CA MET A 1 -23.36 -86.03 18.26
C MET A 1 -23.86 -84.70 18.84
N ASN A 2 -22.97 -83.75 19.09
CA ASN A 2 -23.34 -82.44 19.63
C ASN A 2 -23.25 -81.40 18.49
N LYS A 3 -24.36 -80.85 18.06
CA LYS A 3 -24.45 -79.74 17.10
C LYS A 3 -24.30 -78.43 17.90
N ARG A 4 -23.19 -77.73 17.68
CA ARG A 4 -22.99 -76.31 18.12
C ARG A 4 -23.62 -75.38 17.10
N PHE A 5 -24.62 -74.61 17.52
CA PHE A 5 -25.16 -73.48 16.79
C PHE A 5 -24.26 -72.29 17.02
N LEU A 6 -23.67 -71.75 15.94
CA LEU A 6 -22.99 -70.43 15.95
C LEU A 6 -24.04 -69.37 15.64
N ILE A 7 -24.27 -68.49 16.62
CA ILE A 7 -25.05 -67.23 16.41
C ILE A 7 -24.07 -66.15 15.92
N PHE A 8 -24.24 -65.72 14.68
CA PHE A 8 -23.56 -64.52 14.17
C PHE A 8 -24.36 -63.27 14.62
N ALA A 9 -23.81 -62.52 15.57
CA ALA A 9 -24.33 -61.21 15.91
C ALA A 9 -23.74 -60.20 14.91
N ALA A 10 -24.55 -59.68 13.97
CA ALA A 10 -24.19 -58.55 13.11
C ALA A 10 -24.21 -57.29 13.95
N ALA A 11 -23.02 -56.77 14.30
CA ALA A 11 -22.88 -55.49 14.91
C ALA A 11 -23.03 -54.43 13.80
N THR A 12 -24.18 -53.77 13.72
CA THR A 12 -24.42 -52.58 12.91
C THR A 12 -23.66 -51.43 13.57
N ALA A 13 -22.45 -51.12 13.07
CA ALA A 13 -21.73 -49.93 13.46
C ALA A 13 -22.47 -48.72 12.87
N CYS A 14 -23.28 -48.05 13.67
CA CYS A 14 -23.72 -46.71 13.37
C CYS A 14 -22.49 -45.80 13.38
N PHE A 15 -21.96 -45.48 12.21
CA PHE A 15 -21.08 -44.34 12.04
C PHE A 15 -21.92 -43.10 12.30
N LEU A 16 -21.89 -42.60 13.53
CA LEU A 16 -22.24 -41.21 13.82
C LEU A 16 -21.19 -40.36 13.11
N GLY A 17 -21.49 -39.97 11.87
CA GLY A 17 -20.73 -38.98 11.16
C GLY A 17 -20.79 -37.71 12.00
N VAL A 18 -19.69 -37.32 12.63
CA VAL A 18 -19.54 -35.98 13.15
C VAL A 18 -19.64 -35.08 11.92
N ASP A 19 -20.78 -34.42 11.75
CA ASP A 19 -20.92 -33.39 10.71
C ASP A 19 -19.92 -32.31 11.04
N ALA A 20 -18.94 -32.13 10.12
CA ALA A 20 -17.98 -31.07 10.28
C ALA A 20 -18.74 -29.75 10.10
N LYS A 21 -18.70 -28.91 11.11
CA LYS A 21 -19.24 -27.53 11.09
C LYS A 21 -18.60 -26.70 10.01
N VAL A 22 -19.35 -25.77 9.43
CA VAL A 22 -18.84 -24.80 8.47
C VAL A 22 -17.54 -24.16 8.94
N LYS A 23 -16.49 -24.23 8.12
CA LYS A 23 -15.19 -23.62 8.40
C LYS A 23 -15.12 -22.25 7.72
N LEU A 24 -14.84 -21.21 8.49
CA LEU A 24 -14.62 -19.87 8.01
C LEU A 24 -13.11 -19.58 7.86
N PRO A 25 -12.68 -18.73 6.91
CA PRO A 25 -11.31 -18.23 6.91
C PRO A 25 -11.07 -17.36 8.15
N ASN A 26 -9.85 -17.34 8.64
CA ASN A 26 -9.49 -16.58 9.84
C ASN A 26 -9.80 -15.08 9.72
N LEU A 27 -9.78 -14.54 8.50
CA LEU A 27 -10.12 -13.14 8.23
C LEU A 27 -11.62 -12.84 8.39
N VAL A 28 -12.49 -13.86 8.29
CA VAL A 28 -13.93 -13.77 8.56
C VAL A 28 -14.17 -14.19 10.01
N SER A 29 -13.92 -13.31 10.95
CA SER A 29 -13.93 -13.59 12.38
C SER A 29 -14.40 -12.39 13.20
N ASP A 30 -14.57 -12.60 14.49
CA ASP A 30 -15.01 -11.57 15.43
C ASP A 30 -14.15 -10.31 15.33
N GLY A 31 -14.82 -9.17 15.37
CA GLY A 31 -14.15 -7.88 15.26
C GLY A 31 -13.85 -7.42 13.84
N MET A 32 -14.20 -8.17 12.78
CA MET A 32 -13.96 -7.76 11.40
C MET A 32 -14.66 -6.45 11.05
N VAL A 33 -14.11 -5.73 10.05
CA VAL A 33 -14.76 -4.60 9.40
C VAL A 33 -15.15 -5.02 7.99
N ILE A 34 -16.43 -4.93 7.65
CA ILE A 34 -16.91 -5.16 6.28
C ILE A 34 -17.04 -3.83 5.53
N GLN A 35 -16.77 -3.84 4.21
CA GLN A 35 -16.99 -2.67 3.38
C GLN A 35 -18.48 -2.30 3.41
N HIS A 36 -18.80 -1.06 3.79
CA HIS A 36 -20.19 -0.58 3.90
C HIS A 36 -20.83 -0.34 2.53
N SER A 37 -22.15 -0.33 2.47
CA SER A 37 -22.95 0.00 1.27
C SER A 37 -22.49 -0.74 0.01
N SER A 38 -22.14 -2.03 0.15
CA SER A 38 -21.52 -2.88 -0.88
C SER A 38 -22.09 -4.28 -0.87
N ASP A 39 -21.85 -5.02 -1.93
CA ASP A 39 -22.08 -6.47 -1.96
C ASP A 39 -20.85 -7.17 -1.36
N VAL A 40 -20.88 -7.49 -0.07
CA VAL A 40 -19.76 -8.08 0.67
C VAL A 40 -19.70 -9.58 0.43
N ARG A 41 -18.55 -10.07 0.00
CA ARG A 41 -18.29 -11.49 -0.16
C ARG A 41 -17.97 -12.15 1.17
N LEU A 42 -18.64 -13.29 1.43
CA LEU A 42 -18.39 -14.19 2.53
C LEU A 42 -18.13 -15.59 1.96
N TRP A 43 -17.10 -16.26 2.48
CA TRP A 43 -16.66 -17.55 1.94
C TRP A 43 -16.12 -18.46 3.02
N GLY A 44 -15.93 -19.72 2.66
CA GLY A 44 -15.36 -20.71 3.55
C GLY A 44 -15.41 -22.10 2.94
N TRP A 45 -15.35 -23.10 3.81
CA TRP A 45 -15.30 -24.50 3.44
C TRP A 45 -16.34 -25.30 4.18
N ASP A 46 -16.86 -26.35 3.51
CA ASP A 46 -17.78 -27.34 4.07
C ASP A 46 -17.72 -28.61 3.23
N LYS A 47 -18.44 -29.66 3.61
CA LYS A 47 -18.59 -30.87 2.81
C LYS A 47 -19.23 -30.54 1.45
N PRO A 48 -18.72 -31.12 0.33
CA PRO A 48 -19.34 -30.95 -0.98
C PRO A 48 -20.85 -31.21 -0.98
N GLY A 49 -21.61 -30.31 -1.58
CA GLY A 49 -23.07 -30.39 -1.66
C GLY A 49 -23.84 -29.89 -0.42
N LYS A 50 -23.16 -29.56 0.69
CA LYS A 50 -23.80 -28.90 1.83
C LYS A 50 -24.28 -27.49 1.46
N LYS A 51 -25.41 -27.10 2.01
CA LYS A 51 -25.94 -25.73 1.89
C LYS A 51 -25.53 -24.94 3.13
N VAL A 52 -24.92 -23.80 2.90
CA VAL A 52 -24.60 -22.81 3.93
C VAL A 52 -25.56 -21.63 3.78
N THR A 53 -26.36 -21.37 4.80
CA THR A 53 -27.26 -20.21 4.86
C THR A 53 -26.60 -19.12 5.68
N VAL A 54 -26.47 -17.92 5.12
CA VAL A 54 -25.94 -16.74 5.82
C VAL A 54 -27.08 -15.80 6.14
N THR A 55 -27.15 -15.42 7.42
CA THR A 55 -28.09 -14.40 7.94
C THR A 55 -27.30 -13.32 8.67
N THR A 56 -27.83 -12.09 8.63
CA THR A 56 -27.18 -10.91 9.20
C THR A 56 -28.11 -10.20 10.17
N SER A 57 -27.54 -9.53 11.17
CA SER A 57 -28.32 -8.79 12.16
C SER A 57 -29.01 -7.53 11.62
N TRP A 58 -28.65 -7.08 10.43
CA TRP A 58 -29.14 -5.84 9.81
C TRP A 58 -30.13 -6.05 8.67
N SER A 59 -30.37 -7.29 8.26
CA SER A 59 -31.32 -7.60 7.17
C SER A 59 -32.11 -8.88 7.49
N GLN A 60 -33.33 -8.94 6.95
CA GLN A 60 -34.14 -10.17 6.97
C GLN A 60 -33.82 -11.10 5.79
N GLU A 61 -33.02 -10.64 4.84
CA GLU A 61 -32.61 -11.41 3.68
C GLU A 61 -31.64 -12.54 4.09
N LYS A 62 -31.79 -13.69 3.43
CA LYS A 62 -30.92 -14.84 3.61
C LYS A 62 -30.14 -15.07 2.32
N ALA A 63 -28.82 -15.15 2.42
CA ALA A 63 -28.00 -15.60 1.32
C ALA A 63 -27.66 -17.08 1.47
N VAL A 64 -27.72 -17.85 0.39
CA VAL A 64 -27.50 -19.32 0.43
C VAL A 64 -26.48 -19.71 -0.63
N ALA A 65 -25.46 -20.44 -0.23
CA ALA A 65 -24.51 -21.08 -1.13
C ALA A 65 -24.59 -22.59 -0.99
N THR A 66 -24.29 -23.32 -2.06
CA THR A 66 -24.05 -24.77 -2.03
C THR A 66 -22.55 -24.99 -2.19
N THR A 67 -21.94 -25.73 -1.28
CA THR A 67 -20.52 -26.05 -1.32
C THR A 67 -20.18 -26.85 -2.58
N GLY A 68 -19.18 -26.38 -3.30
CA GLY A 68 -18.67 -26.99 -4.51
C GLY A 68 -18.00 -28.36 -4.26
N LYS A 69 -17.63 -29.05 -5.35
CA LYS A 69 -16.88 -30.32 -5.28
C LYS A 69 -15.50 -30.16 -4.65
N ASP A 70 -14.94 -28.95 -4.72
CA ASP A 70 -13.67 -28.53 -4.11
C ASP A 70 -13.78 -28.22 -2.61
N GLY A 71 -14.99 -28.36 -2.04
CA GLY A 71 -15.25 -28.06 -0.64
C GLY A 71 -15.36 -26.56 -0.33
N LYS A 72 -15.41 -25.67 -1.34
CA LYS A 72 -15.50 -24.22 -1.15
C LYS A 72 -16.92 -23.73 -1.40
N TRP A 73 -17.30 -22.69 -0.66
CA TRP A 73 -18.53 -21.94 -0.87
C TRP A 73 -18.25 -20.44 -0.84
N LEU A 74 -19.04 -19.65 -1.54
CA LEU A 74 -18.99 -18.21 -1.57
C LEU A 74 -20.39 -17.66 -1.77
N VAL A 75 -20.73 -16.60 -1.05
CA VAL A 75 -21.99 -15.85 -1.16
C VAL A 75 -21.72 -14.36 -0.99
N SER A 76 -22.59 -13.53 -1.55
CA SER A 76 -22.58 -12.08 -1.32
C SER A 76 -23.77 -11.67 -0.47
N VAL A 77 -23.56 -10.74 0.45
CA VAL A 77 -24.61 -10.09 1.26
C VAL A 77 -24.48 -8.58 1.12
N LYS A 78 -25.61 -7.87 1.06
CA LYS A 78 -25.59 -6.40 1.08
C LYS A 78 -25.24 -5.92 2.47
N SER A 79 -24.20 -5.10 2.58
CA SER A 79 -23.82 -4.45 3.83
C SER A 79 -24.64 -3.17 4.08
N PRO A 80 -24.86 -2.79 5.35
CA PRO A 80 -25.54 -1.56 5.69
C PRO A 80 -24.65 -0.34 5.45
N GLU A 81 -25.17 0.85 5.70
CA GLU A 81 -24.38 2.06 5.82
C GLU A 81 -23.37 1.96 6.96
N ALA A 82 -22.30 2.75 6.87
CA ALA A 82 -21.23 2.75 7.86
C ALA A 82 -21.74 3.13 9.26
N SER A 83 -21.36 2.35 10.28
CA SER A 83 -21.79 2.59 11.65
C SER A 83 -20.81 1.97 12.66
N PHE A 84 -20.71 2.59 13.83
CA PHE A 84 -20.00 2.04 15.00
C PHE A 84 -20.87 1.04 15.79
N THR A 85 -22.11 0.80 15.40
CA THR A 85 -22.98 -0.20 16.02
C THR A 85 -22.49 -1.60 15.68
N PRO A 86 -22.16 -2.45 16.65
CA PRO A 86 -21.74 -3.82 16.40
C PRO A 86 -22.84 -4.64 15.72
N LEU A 87 -22.44 -5.41 14.72
CA LEU A 87 -23.27 -6.29 13.92
C LEU A 87 -22.87 -7.74 14.12
N GLU A 88 -23.75 -8.67 13.71
CA GLU A 88 -23.50 -10.12 13.74
C GLU A 88 -23.79 -10.75 12.37
N ILE A 89 -23.03 -11.77 12.02
CA ILE A 89 -23.23 -12.63 10.84
C ILE A 89 -23.29 -14.07 11.29
N THR A 90 -24.36 -14.78 10.95
CA THR A 90 -24.54 -16.19 11.30
C THR A 90 -24.50 -17.06 10.06
N PHE A 91 -23.69 -18.09 10.10
CA PHE A 91 -23.52 -19.14 9.09
C PHE A 91 -24.16 -20.40 9.62
N ASP A 92 -25.03 -21.03 8.85
CA ASP A 92 -25.83 -22.20 9.26
C ASP A 92 -25.78 -23.26 8.15
N ASP A 93 -25.13 -24.38 8.44
CA ASP A 93 -25.05 -25.60 7.61
C ASP A 93 -25.85 -26.75 8.23
N GLY A 94 -26.67 -26.44 9.24
CA GLY A 94 -27.33 -27.35 10.20
C GLY A 94 -26.75 -27.17 11.59
N ASP A 95 -25.58 -26.56 11.73
CA ASP A 95 -24.97 -26.12 12.97
C ASP A 95 -24.50 -24.66 12.85
N LYS A 96 -24.89 -23.79 13.79
CA LYS A 96 -24.71 -22.35 13.68
C LYS A 96 -23.32 -21.89 14.14
N THR A 97 -22.67 -21.09 13.31
CA THR A 97 -21.47 -20.31 13.65
C THR A 97 -21.79 -18.82 13.52
N THR A 98 -21.56 -18.03 14.57
CA THR A 98 -21.84 -16.59 14.56
C THR A 98 -20.56 -15.79 14.74
N VAL A 99 -20.29 -14.90 13.82
CA VAL A 99 -19.23 -13.89 13.88
C VAL A 99 -19.84 -12.62 14.50
N LYS A 100 -19.20 -12.12 15.55
CA LYS A 100 -19.71 -11.02 16.38
C LYS A 100 -18.84 -9.78 16.30
N ASN A 101 -19.39 -8.67 16.80
CA ASN A 101 -18.68 -7.38 16.84
C ASN A 101 -18.17 -6.95 15.47
N VAL A 102 -18.94 -7.22 14.42
CA VAL A 102 -18.64 -6.75 13.04
C VAL A 102 -19.00 -5.28 12.94
N LEU A 103 -18.15 -4.47 12.29
CA LEU A 103 -18.50 -3.09 11.96
C LEU A 103 -18.64 -2.92 10.44
N ALA A 104 -19.60 -2.11 10.01
CA ALA A 104 -19.67 -1.61 8.64
C ALA A 104 -18.85 -0.32 8.54
N GLY A 105 -17.86 -0.28 7.64
CA GLY A 105 -16.96 0.85 7.48
C GLY A 105 -16.17 0.77 6.18
N GLU A 106 -15.08 1.49 6.08
CA GLU A 106 -14.15 1.42 4.95
C GLU A 106 -13.10 0.34 5.19
N VAL A 107 -12.78 -0.46 4.16
CA VAL A 107 -11.75 -1.50 4.25
C VAL A 107 -10.63 -1.21 3.25
N TRP A 108 -9.41 -1.08 3.73
CA TRP A 108 -8.23 -0.82 2.92
C TRP A 108 -7.15 -1.87 3.11
N VAL A 109 -6.50 -2.26 2.02
CA VAL A 109 -5.32 -3.14 2.07
C VAL A 109 -4.07 -2.29 2.23
N CYS A 110 -3.22 -2.66 3.20
CA CYS A 110 -1.90 -2.10 3.41
C CYS A 110 -0.86 -3.09 2.86
N ALA A 111 -0.35 -2.87 1.65
CA ALA A 111 0.56 -3.78 1.00
C ALA A 111 1.95 -3.15 0.76
N GLY A 112 2.97 -3.97 0.57
CA GLY A 112 4.32 -3.52 0.27
C GLY A 112 5.42 -4.16 1.13
N GLN A 113 6.47 -3.37 1.42
CA GLN A 113 7.64 -3.85 2.15
C GLN A 113 7.77 -3.24 3.55
N SER A 114 8.97 -3.28 4.12
CA SER A 114 9.26 -2.88 5.51
C SER A 114 8.73 -1.50 5.92
N ASN A 115 8.72 -0.52 5.04
CA ASN A 115 8.16 0.81 5.34
C ASN A 115 6.63 0.82 5.48
N MET A 116 5.91 -0.16 4.89
CA MET A 116 4.51 -0.42 5.19
C MET A 116 4.37 -1.35 6.40
N GLU A 117 5.26 -2.32 6.56
CA GLU A 117 5.25 -3.28 7.66
C GLU A 117 5.61 -2.64 9.02
N MET A 118 6.41 -1.58 9.01
CA MET A 118 6.91 -0.90 10.21
C MET A 118 5.77 -0.52 11.15
N PRO A 119 5.74 -1.10 12.38
CA PRO A 119 4.65 -0.84 13.32
C PRO A 119 4.78 0.54 13.97
N VAL A 120 3.71 1.01 14.60
CA VAL A 120 3.69 2.29 15.34
C VAL A 120 4.80 2.36 16.40
N LYS A 121 5.17 1.22 17.01
CA LYS A 121 6.32 1.16 17.92
C LYS A 121 7.69 1.31 17.22
N GLY A 122 7.71 1.31 15.89
CA GLY A 122 8.95 1.27 15.12
C GLY A 122 9.61 -0.11 15.10
N PHE A 123 10.76 -0.18 14.44
CA PHE A 123 11.69 -1.31 14.56
C PHE A 123 12.77 -0.97 15.62
N GLY A 124 13.57 -1.94 16.05
CA GLY A 124 14.46 -1.81 17.20
C GLY A 124 15.38 -0.58 17.22
N GLN A 125 15.82 -0.08 16.04
CA GLN A 125 16.68 1.12 15.94
C GLN A 125 16.03 2.23 15.10
N CYS A 126 14.75 2.10 14.77
CA CYS A 126 14.01 2.99 13.91
C CYS A 126 12.70 3.38 14.64
N PRO A 127 12.71 4.38 15.51
CA PRO A 127 11.49 4.81 16.21
C PRO A 127 10.54 5.51 15.23
N VAL A 128 9.25 5.47 15.53
CA VAL A 128 8.26 6.38 14.95
C VAL A 128 8.16 7.63 15.81
N VAL A 129 8.11 8.81 15.18
CA VAL A 129 7.97 10.09 15.88
C VAL A 129 6.68 10.09 16.71
N ASP A 130 6.73 10.71 17.89
CA ASP A 130 5.59 10.88 18.79
C ASP A 130 4.93 9.58 19.28
N TYR A 131 5.67 8.47 19.32
CA TYR A 131 5.15 7.15 19.71
C TYR A 131 4.20 7.16 20.91
N ASN A 132 4.62 7.72 22.05
CA ASN A 132 3.79 7.74 23.26
C ASN A 132 2.49 8.54 23.07
N LYS A 133 2.55 9.65 22.36
CA LYS A 133 1.39 10.47 22.03
C LYS A 133 0.40 9.68 21.18
N GLU A 134 0.90 8.92 20.19
CA GLU A 134 0.07 8.12 19.30
C GLU A 134 -0.54 6.90 20.02
N VAL A 135 0.20 6.26 20.92
CA VAL A 135 -0.33 5.16 21.75
C VAL A 135 -1.44 5.66 22.67
N LEU A 136 -1.19 6.74 23.40
CA LEU A 136 -2.19 7.33 24.32
C LEU A 136 -3.38 7.95 23.59
N GLY A 137 -3.17 8.43 22.36
CA GLY A 137 -4.19 8.99 21.48
C GLY A 137 -4.83 7.99 20.53
N ALA A 138 -4.68 6.66 20.80
CA ALA A 138 -5.28 5.63 19.96
C ALA A 138 -6.78 5.82 19.82
N VAL A 139 -7.26 5.81 18.56
CA VAL A 139 -8.66 6.12 18.25
C VAL A 139 -9.49 4.85 18.11
N ASP A 140 -10.66 4.86 18.73
CA ASP A 140 -11.67 3.83 18.51
C ASP A 140 -12.19 3.85 17.05
N GLY A 141 -12.61 2.70 16.56
CA GLY A 141 -13.13 2.53 15.21
C GLY A 141 -12.07 2.27 14.13
N VAL A 142 -10.78 2.21 14.47
CA VAL A 142 -9.75 1.62 13.60
C VAL A 142 -9.48 0.20 14.02
N ARG A 143 -9.50 -0.73 13.07
CA ARG A 143 -9.20 -2.16 13.29
C ARG A 143 -8.20 -2.65 12.28
N SER A 144 -7.36 -3.58 12.67
CA SER A 144 -6.35 -4.16 11.77
C SER A 144 -6.29 -5.67 11.87
N ALA A 145 -6.18 -6.33 10.71
CA ALA A 145 -5.86 -7.74 10.57
C ALA A 145 -4.53 -7.87 9.85
N LYS A 146 -3.50 -8.33 10.57
CA LYS A 146 -2.16 -8.55 10.00
C LYS A 146 -2.05 -9.97 9.46
N ILE A 147 -1.80 -10.08 8.17
CA ILE A 147 -1.53 -11.37 7.51
C ILE A 147 -0.07 -11.76 7.80
N PRO A 148 0.18 -12.95 8.36
CA PRO A 148 1.54 -13.39 8.64
C PRO A 148 2.38 -13.44 7.37
N SER A 149 3.61 -12.91 7.44
CA SER A 149 4.57 -12.98 6.35
C SER A 149 5.08 -14.41 6.20
N ARG A 150 4.58 -15.12 5.19
CA ARG A 150 4.95 -16.51 4.86
C ARG A 150 5.20 -16.64 3.36
N MET A 151 5.97 -17.65 2.99
CA MET A 151 6.18 -18.06 1.60
C MET A 151 5.41 -19.32 1.28
N SER A 152 4.92 -19.40 0.04
CA SER A 152 4.32 -20.63 -0.48
C SER A 152 4.57 -20.76 -1.98
N THR A 153 4.87 -21.97 -2.43
CA THR A 153 4.98 -22.30 -3.86
C THR A 153 3.60 -22.37 -4.54
N LYS A 154 2.52 -22.43 -3.76
CA LYS A 154 1.13 -22.45 -4.25
C LYS A 154 0.32 -21.37 -3.55
N PRO A 155 -0.66 -20.79 -4.24
CA PRO A 155 -1.62 -19.86 -3.60
C PRO A 155 -2.28 -20.51 -2.38
N LEU A 156 -2.28 -19.79 -1.26
CA LEU A 156 -2.97 -20.21 -0.03
C LEU A 156 -4.35 -19.59 0.04
N ASP A 157 -5.33 -20.38 0.46
CA ASP A 157 -6.73 -19.94 0.57
C ASP A 157 -7.06 -19.27 1.91
N ASP A 158 -6.17 -19.39 2.91
CA ASP A 158 -6.37 -18.85 4.27
C ASP A 158 -5.01 -18.48 4.88
N ALA A 159 -5.05 -17.57 5.84
CA ALA A 159 -3.89 -17.15 6.62
C ALA A 159 -4.29 -17.01 8.09
N GLU A 160 -3.45 -17.49 9.00
CA GLU A 160 -3.66 -17.37 10.44
C GLU A 160 -3.61 -15.89 10.86
N THR A 161 -4.78 -15.29 11.08
CA THR A 161 -4.93 -13.89 11.45
C THR A 161 -6.13 -13.66 12.34
N SER A 162 -6.20 -12.49 12.95
CA SER A 162 -7.37 -12.03 13.70
C SER A 162 -7.44 -10.51 13.67
N TRP A 163 -8.64 -9.98 13.80
CA TRP A 163 -8.85 -8.54 13.89
C TRP A 163 -8.48 -8.01 15.27
N ARG A 164 -7.68 -6.96 15.29
CA ARG A 164 -7.31 -6.22 16.50
C ARG A 164 -7.98 -4.85 16.48
N ILE A 165 -8.59 -4.47 17.58
CA ILE A 165 -9.21 -3.17 17.79
C ILE A 165 -8.13 -2.21 18.26
N SER A 166 -8.05 -1.02 17.67
CA SER A 166 -7.12 0.03 18.10
C SER A 166 -7.44 0.48 19.52
N SER A 167 -6.42 0.43 20.35
CA SER A 167 -6.42 0.90 21.74
C SER A 167 -4.99 1.18 22.16
N PRO A 168 -4.74 1.84 23.30
CA PRO A 168 -3.39 1.99 23.84
C PRO A 168 -2.62 0.67 24.04
N MET A 169 -3.33 -0.46 24.17
CA MET A 169 -2.75 -1.78 24.38
C MET A 169 -2.38 -2.51 23.08
N THR A 170 -2.92 -2.07 21.95
CA THR A 170 -2.81 -2.83 20.68
C THR A 170 -2.20 -2.04 19.54
N VAL A 171 -2.39 -0.73 19.49
CA VAL A 171 -2.03 0.14 18.36
C VAL A 171 -0.53 0.14 18.04
N SER A 172 0.30 -0.14 19.05
CA SER A 172 1.76 -0.25 18.87
C SER A 172 2.20 -1.25 17.81
N GLU A 173 1.36 -2.28 17.55
CA GLU A 173 1.62 -3.36 16.60
C GLU A 173 1.01 -3.13 15.19
N PHE A 174 0.22 -2.09 15.01
CA PHE A 174 -0.37 -1.76 13.71
C PHE A 174 0.68 -1.15 12.78
N SER A 175 0.58 -1.37 11.48
CA SER A 175 1.37 -0.61 10.49
C SER A 175 1.27 0.87 10.79
N ALA A 176 2.39 1.56 11.00
CA ALA A 176 2.38 3.00 11.30
C ALA A 176 1.77 3.79 10.13
N THR A 177 2.25 3.54 8.91
CA THR A 177 1.69 4.17 7.69
C THR A 177 0.20 3.90 7.55
N GLY A 178 -0.22 2.62 7.71
CA GLY A 178 -1.62 2.22 7.65
C GLY A 178 -2.47 2.85 8.76
N TYR A 179 -1.98 2.88 9.99
CA TYR A 179 -2.70 3.45 11.12
C TYR A 179 -2.94 4.96 10.96
N PHE A 180 -1.92 5.73 10.56
CA PHE A 180 -2.09 7.18 10.34
C PHE A 180 -3.03 7.48 9.17
N PHE A 181 -2.98 6.68 8.11
CA PHE A 181 -3.97 6.72 7.04
C PHE A 181 -5.39 6.49 7.58
N ALA A 182 -5.61 5.38 8.28
CA ALA A 182 -6.94 5.02 8.79
C ALA A 182 -7.46 6.02 9.83
N LYS A 183 -6.59 6.50 10.73
CA LYS A 183 -6.91 7.54 11.74
C LYS A 183 -7.44 8.81 11.07
N THR A 184 -6.80 9.25 9.98
CA THR A 184 -7.16 10.46 9.24
C THR A 184 -8.47 10.26 8.47
N VAL A 185 -8.63 9.14 7.76
CA VAL A 185 -9.87 8.78 7.04
C VAL A 185 -11.04 8.65 8.03
N ARG A 186 -10.84 7.91 9.14
CA ARG A 186 -11.84 7.74 10.19
C ARG A 186 -12.30 9.08 10.77
N LYS A 187 -11.36 9.99 11.01
CA LYS A 187 -11.65 11.33 11.54
C LYS A 187 -12.47 12.15 10.55
N ALA A 188 -12.09 12.15 9.28
CA ALA A 188 -12.73 12.96 8.25
C ALA A 188 -14.14 12.45 7.90
N LEU A 189 -14.33 11.14 7.79
CA LEU A 189 -15.60 10.52 7.42
C LEU A 189 -16.48 10.20 8.63
N ASN A 190 -15.92 10.14 9.83
CA ASN A 190 -16.58 9.72 11.07
C ASN A 190 -17.23 8.33 10.97
N ILE A 191 -16.50 7.37 10.39
CA ILE A 191 -16.93 5.97 10.22
C ILE A 191 -15.81 5.01 10.62
N PRO A 192 -16.10 3.72 10.87
CA PRO A 192 -15.08 2.71 11.11
C PRO A 192 -14.15 2.53 9.91
N VAL A 193 -12.87 2.16 10.18
CA VAL A 193 -11.90 1.82 9.14
C VAL A 193 -11.20 0.51 9.52
N GLY A 194 -11.25 -0.46 8.61
CA GLY A 194 -10.52 -1.72 8.69
C GLY A 194 -9.28 -1.72 7.80
N LEU A 195 -8.17 -2.18 8.35
CA LEU A 195 -6.91 -2.37 7.63
C LEU A 195 -6.63 -3.86 7.49
N ILE A 196 -6.29 -4.32 6.30
CA ILE A 196 -5.74 -5.66 6.06
C ILE A 196 -4.27 -5.48 5.70
N GLU A 197 -3.38 -5.86 6.61
CA GLU A 197 -1.95 -5.65 6.46
C GLU A 197 -1.31 -6.87 5.77
N ALA A 198 -1.03 -6.74 4.46
CA ALA A 198 -0.41 -7.75 3.61
C ALA A 198 0.96 -7.25 3.11
N ASN A 199 1.97 -7.32 3.98
CA ASN A 199 3.28 -6.73 3.74
C ASN A 199 4.42 -7.63 4.21
N LYS A 200 5.64 -7.44 3.63
CA LYS A 200 6.86 -8.15 4.03
C LYS A 200 8.09 -7.30 3.74
N GLY A 201 8.89 -7.03 4.76
CA GLY A 201 10.16 -6.32 4.64
C GLY A 201 11.12 -6.95 3.66
N GLY A 202 11.85 -6.11 2.90
CA GLY A 202 12.86 -6.52 1.94
C GLY A 202 12.33 -7.00 0.59
N THR A 203 11.03 -7.19 0.42
CA THR A 203 10.47 -7.73 -0.84
C THR A 203 10.63 -6.77 -2.01
N ARG A 204 10.78 -7.35 -3.19
CA ARG A 204 10.72 -6.68 -4.49
C ARG A 204 9.28 -6.70 -5.01
N VAL A 205 8.98 -5.91 -6.04
CA VAL A 205 7.64 -5.94 -6.66
C VAL A 205 7.32 -7.33 -7.24
N GLU A 206 8.32 -8.03 -7.76
CA GLU A 206 8.23 -9.40 -8.29
C GLU A 206 7.79 -10.43 -7.25
N SER A 207 8.09 -10.18 -5.99
CA SER A 207 7.68 -11.09 -4.90
C SER A 207 6.16 -11.19 -4.74
N TRP A 208 5.43 -10.22 -5.30
CA TRP A 208 3.96 -10.08 -5.21
C TRP A 208 3.23 -10.42 -6.51
N LEU A 209 3.96 -10.52 -7.64
CA LEU A 209 3.38 -10.87 -8.94
C LEU A 209 3.04 -12.36 -9.01
N ASP A 210 1.96 -12.69 -9.71
CA ASP A 210 1.59 -14.05 -10.02
C ASP A 210 2.49 -14.68 -11.11
N GLU A 211 2.39 -15.98 -11.26
CA GLU A 211 3.19 -16.74 -12.22
C GLU A 211 2.94 -16.29 -13.68
N ASP A 212 1.70 -15.96 -14.02
CA ASP A 212 1.34 -15.53 -15.37
C ASP A 212 1.97 -14.19 -15.74
N ASN A 213 2.00 -13.24 -14.80
CA ASN A 213 2.66 -11.96 -15.00
C ASN A 213 4.18 -12.12 -15.03
N LEU A 214 4.75 -12.90 -14.13
CA LEU A 214 6.19 -13.15 -14.12
C LEU A 214 6.66 -13.77 -15.43
N LYS A 215 5.97 -14.74 -15.99
CA LYS A 215 6.30 -15.38 -17.27
C LYS A 215 6.20 -14.46 -18.49
N LYS A 216 5.37 -13.40 -18.44
CA LYS A 216 5.21 -12.47 -19.57
C LYS A 216 6.45 -11.63 -19.84
N TYR A 217 7.15 -11.17 -18.81
CA TYR A 217 8.22 -10.18 -18.95
C TYR A 217 9.54 -10.59 -18.31
N THR A 218 9.53 -11.59 -17.45
CA THR A 218 10.76 -12.14 -16.91
C THR A 218 10.95 -13.57 -17.43
N LYS A 219 12.18 -13.91 -17.73
CA LYS A 219 12.60 -15.30 -17.99
C LYS A 219 13.08 -15.95 -16.67
N GLU A 220 12.55 -15.48 -15.55
CA GLU A 220 12.93 -16.01 -14.26
C GLU A 220 12.47 -17.46 -14.14
N ASP A 221 13.37 -18.31 -13.71
CA ASP A 221 13.01 -19.66 -13.30
C ASP A 221 12.25 -19.57 -11.98
N LEU A 222 11.00 -20.02 -11.98
CA LEU A 222 10.12 -20.01 -10.82
C LEU A 222 10.20 -21.29 -9.99
N ASP A 223 11.15 -22.18 -10.30
CA ASP A 223 11.44 -23.35 -9.47
C ASP A 223 12.00 -22.90 -8.12
N SER A 224 11.24 -23.13 -7.06
CA SER A 224 11.62 -22.77 -5.70
C SER A 224 12.88 -23.48 -5.19
N THR A 225 13.26 -24.62 -5.78
CA THR A 225 14.46 -25.37 -5.40
C THR A 225 15.74 -24.68 -5.85
N THR A 226 15.69 -23.89 -6.94
CA THR A 226 16.81 -23.14 -7.50
C THR A 226 16.86 -21.67 -7.06
N MET A 227 15.77 -21.13 -6.51
CA MET A 227 15.69 -19.72 -6.08
C MET A 227 16.80 -19.35 -5.09
N LYS A 228 17.11 -20.23 -4.13
CA LYS A 228 18.17 -20.00 -3.13
C LYS A 228 19.56 -19.81 -3.75
N ASP A 229 19.81 -20.36 -4.92
CA ASP A 229 21.09 -20.26 -5.61
C ASP A 229 21.22 -18.97 -6.43
N ARG A 230 20.11 -18.28 -6.68
CA ARG A 230 20.02 -17.04 -7.47
C ARG A 230 19.82 -15.79 -6.64
N PHE A 231 19.24 -15.91 -5.46
CA PHE A 231 18.92 -14.77 -4.59
C PHE A 231 19.63 -14.96 -3.24
N GLU A 232 20.40 -14.00 -2.83
CA GLU A 232 21.06 -13.96 -1.52
C GLU A 232 20.06 -14.00 -0.36
N TRP A 233 18.88 -13.37 -0.58
CA TRP A 233 17.85 -13.19 0.44
C TRP A 233 16.52 -13.78 0.00
N ASP A 234 15.86 -14.54 0.88
CA ASP A 234 14.57 -15.18 0.62
C ASP A 234 13.43 -14.18 0.36
N PHE A 235 13.50 -12.98 0.97
CA PHE A 235 12.51 -11.92 0.72
C PHE A 235 12.55 -11.36 -0.72
N HIS A 236 13.61 -11.62 -1.48
CA HIS A 236 13.70 -11.28 -2.91
C HIS A 236 13.07 -12.34 -3.83
N TYR A 237 12.67 -13.51 -3.30
CA TYR A 237 12.10 -14.56 -4.13
C TYR A 237 10.82 -14.08 -4.82
N PRO A 238 10.71 -14.22 -6.15
CA PRO A 238 9.50 -13.88 -6.88
C PRO A 238 8.34 -14.82 -6.49
N LEU A 239 7.08 -14.39 -6.70
CA LEU A 239 5.88 -15.20 -6.54
C LEU A 239 5.51 -15.59 -5.10
N LEU A 240 6.47 -16.09 -4.31
CA LEU A 240 6.19 -16.90 -3.10
C LEU A 240 5.48 -16.10 -2.00
N TRP A 241 5.79 -14.83 -1.87
CA TRP A 241 5.17 -13.95 -0.88
C TRP A 241 3.73 -13.57 -1.27
N GLY A 242 3.49 -13.33 -2.56
CA GLY A 242 2.15 -13.09 -3.10
C GLY A 242 1.22 -14.27 -2.88
N ASN A 243 1.69 -15.48 -3.14
CA ASN A 243 0.93 -16.72 -2.95
C ASN A 243 0.46 -16.94 -1.50
N ALA A 244 1.26 -16.56 -0.51
CA ALA A 244 0.96 -16.80 0.90
C ALA A 244 0.34 -15.60 1.63
N THR A 245 0.54 -14.38 1.13
CA THR A 245 0.16 -13.17 1.85
C THR A 245 -0.95 -12.37 1.16
N LEU A 246 -0.94 -12.27 -0.18
CA LEU A 246 -2.02 -11.61 -0.93
C LEU A 246 -3.16 -12.58 -1.29
N HIS A 247 -2.85 -13.80 -1.71
CA HIS A 247 -3.89 -14.71 -2.18
C HIS A 247 -4.98 -15.01 -1.12
N PRO A 248 -4.66 -15.20 0.17
CA PRO A 248 -5.68 -15.46 1.19
C PRO A 248 -6.73 -14.37 1.38
N ILE A 249 -6.44 -13.12 0.95
CA ILE A 249 -7.31 -11.97 1.17
C ILE A 249 -8.14 -11.56 -0.05
N LEU A 250 -7.94 -12.18 -1.21
CA LEU A 250 -8.53 -11.74 -2.49
C LEU A 250 -10.06 -11.82 -2.55
N ASN A 251 -10.68 -12.66 -1.72
CA ASN A 251 -12.14 -12.71 -1.60
C ASN A 251 -12.72 -11.61 -0.69
N TYR A 252 -11.89 -10.87 0.04
CA TYR A 252 -12.39 -9.80 0.90
C TYR A 252 -12.80 -8.58 0.06
N THR A 253 -13.99 -8.03 0.33
CA THR A 253 -14.46 -6.81 -0.35
C THR A 253 -13.77 -5.60 0.25
N VAL A 254 -13.03 -4.86 -0.58
CA VAL A 254 -12.19 -3.74 -0.14
C VAL A 254 -12.47 -2.47 -0.94
N LYS A 255 -12.23 -1.31 -0.33
CA LYS A 255 -12.35 -0.01 -0.98
C LYS A 255 -11.18 0.29 -1.89
N GLY A 256 -9.96 -0.05 -1.45
CA GLY A 256 -8.75 0.28 -2.18
C GLY A 256 -7.49 -0.26 -1.50
N ILE A 257 -6.36 0.11 -2.08
CA ILE A 257 -5.04 -0.36 -1.65
C ILE A 257 -4.12 0.83 -1.41
N ILE A 258 -3.43 0.85 -0.28
CA ILE A 258 -2.28 1.71 -0.03
C ILE A 258 -1.01 0.86 -0.06
N TYR A 259 0.03 1.37 -0.77
CA TYR A 259 1.21 0.57 -1.09
C TYR A 259 2.51 1.33 -0.80
N TYR A 260 3.46 0.69 -0.12
CA TYR A 260 4.76 1.30 0.15
C TYR A 260 5.87 0.27 -0.08
N GLN A 261 6.47 0.35 -1.26
CA GLN A 261 7.51 -0.59 -1.71
C GLN A 261 8.38 0.11 -2.78
N GLY A 262 9.61 -0.35 -2.96
CA GLY A 262 10.50 0.09 -4.04
C GLY A 262 11.98 -0.02 -3.67
N CYS A 263 12.34 0.11 -2.39
CA CYS A 263 13.75 0.15 -1.96
C CYS A 263 14.58 -1.06 -2.46
N SER A 264 13.97 -2.24 -2.54
CA SER A 264 14.64 -3.47 -3.01
C SER A 264 14.71 -3.60 -4.54
N ASN A 265 14.10 -2.65 -5.27
CA ASN A 265 14.18 -2.56 -6.73
C ASN A 265 15.11 -1.44 -7.20
N VAL A 266 15.81 -0.76 -6.28
CA VAL A 266 16.82 0.25 -6.64
C VAL A 266 17.97 -0.43 -7.38
N GLY A 267 18.33 0.13 -8.55
CA GLY A 267 19.31 -0.44 -9.46
C GLY A 267 18.70 -1.28 -10.60
N ASP A 268 17.39 -1.50 -10.60
CA ASP A 268 16.71 -2.12 -11.74
C ASP A 268 16.84 -1.26 -13.01
N PRO A 269 16.84 -1.89 -14.20
CA PRO A 269 16.87 -1.16 -15.48
C PRO A 269 15.77 -0.12 -15.60
N ALA A 270 16.05 0.97 -16.36
CA ALA A 270 15.12 2.06 -16.57
C ALA A 270 13.76 1.57 -17.11
N GLY A 271 12.66 2.07 -16.54
CA GLY A 271 11.28 1.74 -16.92
C GLY A 271 10.76 0.41 -16.35
N GLN A 272 11.62 -0.50 -15.92
CA GLN A 272 11.22 -1.84 -15.50
C GLN A 272 10.31 -1.82 -14.26
N TYR A 273 10.61 -1.00 -13.26
CA TYR A 273 9.77 -0.87 -12.08
C TYR A 273 8.38 -0.31 -12.40
N THR A 274 8.30 0.69 -13.28
CA THR A 274 7.03 1.28 -13.74
C THR A 274 6.11 0.22 -14.35
N GLU A 275 6.65 -0.63 -15.25
CA GLU A 275 5.89 -1.70 -15.90
C GLU A 275 5.45 -2.77 -14.89
N ARG A 276 6.33 -3.20 -14.00
CA ARG A 276 6.03 -4.22 -12.98
C ARG A 276 5.00 -3.75 -11.97
N LEU A 277 5.08 -2.49 -11.54
CA LEU A 277 4.06 -1.92 -10.65
C LEU A 277 2.70 -1.85 -11.34
N LYS A 278 2.66 -1.48 -12.62
CA LYS A 278 1.42 -1.50 -13.42
C LYS A 278 0.83 -2.91 -13.48
N LEU A 279 1.64 -3.92 -13.79
CA LEU A 279 1.18 -5.32 -13.81
C LEU A 279 0.64 -5.78 -12.47
N LEU A 280 1.30 -5.40 -11.36
CA LEU A 280 0.81 -5.72 -10.01
C LEU A 280 -0.56 -5.10 -9.74
N VAL A 281 -0.77 -3.84 -10.12
CA VAL A 281 -2.06 -3.17 -9.94
C VAL A 281 -3.16 -3.80 -10.79
N GLU A 282 -2.88 -4.12 -12.05
CA GLU A 282 -3.81 -4.83 -12.94
C GLU A 282 -4.17 -6.22 -12.37
N GLN A 283 -3.18 -6.96 -11.86
CA GLN A 283 -3.37 -8.23 -11.17
C GLN A 283 -4.29 -8.09 -9.96
N LEU A 284 -4.00 -7.16 -9.06
CA LEU A 284 -4.80 -6.95 -7.84
C LEU A 284 -6.25 -6.58 -8.18
N ARG A 285 -6.48 -5.68 -9.15
CA ARG A 285 -7.84 -5.32 -9.61
C ARG A 285 -8.59 -6.50 -10.21
N ARG A 286 -7.93 -7.30 -11.05
CA ARG A 286 -8.49 -8.54 -11.60
C ARG A 286 -8.89 -9.53 -10.50
N ASP A 287 -8.03 -9.70 -9.49
CA ASP A 287 -8.18 -10.74 -8.48
C ASP A 287 -9.13 -10.35 -7.36
N PHE A 288 -9.14 -9.09 -6.92
CA PHE A 288 -10.14 -8.58 -5.99
C PHE A 288 -11.54 -8.48 -6.60
N LYS A 289 -11.67 -8.34 -7.93
CA LYS A 289 -12.96 -8.27 -8.65
C LYS A 289 -13.87 -7.12 -8.19
N GLU A 290 -13.29 -6.02 -7.77
CA GLU A 290 -13.99 -4.79 -7.32
C GLU A 290 -13.84 -3.64 -8.34
N GLY A 291 -13.49 -3.97 -9.60
CA GLY A 291 -13.24 -2.98 -10.64
C GLY A 291 -11.93 -2.20 -10.43
N ASP A 292 -11.93 -0.97 -10.92
CA ASP A 292 -10.76 -0.08 -10.84
C ASP A 292 -10.62 0.55 -9.45
N ILE A 293 -10.46 -0.28 -8.41
CA ILE A 293 -10.23 0.23 -7.05
C ILE A 293 -9.02 1.15 -6.99
N PRO A 294 -9.05 2.22 -6.15
CA PRO A 294 -7.95 3.14 -6.01
C PRO A 294 -6.68 2.44 -5.50
N PHE A 295 -5.55 2.83 -6.08
CA PHE A 295 -4.23 2.37 -5.69
C PHE A 295 -3.34 3.58 -5.39
N TYR A 296 -3.13 3.88 -4.11
CA TYR A 296 -2.31 4.98 -3.67
C TYR A 296 -0.99 4.47 -3.13
N PHE A 297 0.12 5.02 -3.59
CA PHE A 297 1.43 4.50 -3.24
C PHE A 297 2.41 5.58 -2.80
N VAL A 298 3.45 5.14 -2.12
CA VAL A 298 4.45 6.02 -1.53
C VAL A 298 5.75 5.91 -2.31
N GLU A 299 6.31 7.06 -2.67
CA GLU A 299 7.67 7.20 -3.17
C GLU A 299 8.67 6.70 -2.11
N ILE A 300 9.72 5.98 -2.53
CA ILE A 300 10.78 5.60 -1.59
C ILE A 300 11.48 6.82 -1.01
N ALA A 301 11.75 6.78 0.27
CA ALA A 301 12.41 7.88 0.97
C ALA A 301 13.89 8.04 0.54
N PRO A 302 14.47 9.25 0.66
CA PRO A 302 15.89 9.44 0.53
C PRO A 302 16.68 8.51 1.45
N TYR A 303 17.69 7.83 0.88
CA TYR A 303 18.55 6.90 1.59
C TYR A 303 19.86 6.71 0.82
N VAL A 304 20.98 6.50 1.52
CA VAL A 304 22.29 6.26 0.90
C VAL A 304 22.35 4.83 0.36
N TYR A 305 22.09 4.66 -0.94
CA TYR A 305 22.24 3.38 -1.63
C TYR A 305 23.71 3.07 -1.99
N GLY A 306 23.95 1.95 -2.62
CA GLY A 306 25.30 1.42 -2.88
C GLY A 306 26.22 2.32 -3.71
N ASP A 307 25.68 3.22 -4.52
CA ASP A 307 26.41 4.25 -5.29
C ASP A 307 26.69 5.54 -4.48
N GLY A 308 26.45 5.54 -3.18
CA GLY A 308 26.80 6.61 -2.25
C GLY A 308 25.73 7.69 -2.10
N ILE A 309 26.02 8.71 -1.27
CA ILE A 309 25.08 9.77 -0.90
C ILE A 309 24.68 10.63 -2.10
N ASP A 310 25.64 10.95 -2.97
CA ASP A 310 25.46 11.74 -4.18
C ASP A 310 25.09 10.90 -5.41
N GLY A 311 25.01 9.58 -5.26
CA GLY A 311 24.54 8.67 -6.29
C GLY A 311 23.09 8.93 -6.69
N THR A 312 22.65 8.37 -7.82
CA THR A 312 21.33 8.64 -8.40
C THR A 312 20.43 7.40 -8.50
N SER A 313 20.88 6.24 -8.06
CA SER A 313 20.12 4.99 -8.21
C SER A 313 18.74 5.06 -7.53
N GLY A 314 18.66 5.61 -6.32
CA GLY A 314 17.40 5.83 -5.62
C GLY A 314 16.53 6.90 -6.30
N ALA A 315 17.14 7.98 -6.80
CA ALA A 315 16.43 9.03 -7.52
C ALA A 315 15.83 8.50 -8.84
N LYS A 316 16.55 7.67 -9.58
CA LYS A 316 16.05 6.98 -10.79
C LYS A 316 14.87 6.06 -10.47
N LEU A 317 14.85 5.39 -9.34
CA LEU A 317 13.67 4.62 -8.94
C LEU A 317 12.49 5.52 -8.58
N ARG A 318 12.68 6.63 -7.85
CA ARG A 318 11.63 7.63 -7.59
C ARG A 318 11.02 8.18 -8.87
N GLU A 319 11.85 8.45 -9.88
CA GLU A 319 11.40 8.84 -11.23
C GLU A 319 10.51 7.76 -11.88
N GLN A 320 10.86 6.46 -11.73
CA GLN A 320 10.03 5.36 -12.20
C GLN A 320 8.71 5.25 -11.43
N GLN A 321 8.72 5.48 -10.12
CA GLN A 321 7.51 5.55 -9.31
C GLN A 321 6.61 6.71 -9.76
N PHE A 322 7.16 7.88 -9.99
CA PHE A 322 6.40 9.01 -10.54
C PHE A 322 5.82 8.69 -11.92
N ASN A 323 6.59 8.07 -12.81
CA ASN A 323 6.10 7.67 -14.13
C ASN A 323 4.96 6.63 -14.05
N ALA A 324 4.91 5.81 -13.01
CA ALA A 324 3.81 4.88 -12.79
C ALA A 324 2.45 5.61 -12.62
N THR A 325 2.42 6.82 -12.05
CA THR A 325 1.18 7.61 -11.94
C THR A 325 0.58 7.98 -13.29
N LYS A 326 1.39 8.04 -14.34
CA LYS A 326 0.97 8.41 -15.70
C LYS A 326 0.35 7.24 -16.47
N VAL A 327 0.65 6.01 -16.07
CA VAL A 327 0.25 4.78 -16.79
C VAL A 327 -0.68 3.87 -15.99
N ILE A 328 -0.89 4.15 -14.71
CA ILE A 328 -1.83 3.42 -13.85
C ILE A 328 -3.04 4.32 -13.59
N PRO A 329 -4.21 4.03 -14.17
CA PRO A 329 -5.43 4.80 -13.91
C PRO A 329 -5.85 4.66 -12.44
N ASN A 330 -6.61 5.62 -11.92
CA ASN A 330 -7.09 5.67 -10.54
C ASN A 330 -5.98 5.36 -9.51
N SER A 331 -4.82 6.02 -9.68
CA SER A 331 -3.67 5.92 -8.78
C SER A 331 -3.20 7.31 -8.33
N GLY A 332 -2.34 7.34 -7.32
CA GLY A 332 -1.69 8.56 -6.84
C GLY A 332 -0.45 8.22 -6.02
N MET A 333 0.53 9.11 -6.06
CA MET A 333 1.80 8.95 -5.36
C MET A 333 1.97 10.00 -4.26
N VAL A 334 2.44 9.58 -3.10
CA VAL A 334 2.91 10.44 -2.02
C VAL A 334 4.41 10.61 -2.14
N SER A 335 4.90 11.86 -2.21
CA SER A 335 6.33 12.16 -2.15
C SER A 335 6.83 12.25 -0.71
N THR A 336 8.08 11.85 -0.48
CA THR A 336 8.68 11.69 0.86
C THR A 336 10.04 12.39 1.01
N ASN A 337 10.48 13.16 0.02
CA ASN A 337 11.80 13.79 0.03
C ASN A 337 12.01 14.83 1.14
N ASP A 338 10.95 15.29 1.79
CA ASP A 338 10.93 16.18 2.95
C ASP A 338 10.67 15.44 4.28
N LEU A 339 10.43 14.13 4.25
CA LEU A 339 10.03 13.31 5.41
C LEU A 339 11.17 12.47 5.99
N VAL A 340 12.40 12.94 5.86
CA VAL A 340 13.57 12.35 6.50
C VAL A 340 14.33 13.41 7.27
N PHE A 341 14.92 13.02 8.40
CA PHE A 341 15.82 13.91 9.11
C PHE A 341 17.25 13.83 8.56
N PRO A 342 18.06 14.90 8.63
CA PRO A 342 19.43 14.88 8.11
C PRO A 342 20.31 13.75 8.67
N TYR A 343 20.06 13.31 9.89
CA TYR A 343 20.79 12.21 10.53
C TYR A 343 20.34 10.82 10.07
N GLU A 344 19.22 10.72 9.33
CA GLU A 344 18.67 9.44 8.84
C GLU A 344 19.26 8.98 7.51
N LYS A 345 20.31 9.60 6.99
CA LYS A 345 20.93 9.25 5.70
C LYS A 345 21.24 7.76 5.51
N GLY A 346 21.61 7.08 6.59
CA GLY A 346 21.86 5.63 6.61
C GLY A 346 20.68 4.80 7.13
N GLN A 347 19.50 5.41 7.31
CA GLN A 347 18.30 4.75 7.82
C GLN A 347 17.23 4.64 6.74
N ILE A 348 17.02 3.40 6.23
CA ILE A 348 16.04 3.12 5.18
C ILE A 348 14.58 3.18 5.68
N HIS A 349 14.38 3.26 6.99
CA HIS A 349 13.08 3.34 7.66
C HIS A 349 12.92 4.68 8.38
N PRO A 350 12.55 5.78 7.68
CA PRO A 350 12.41 7.09 8.31
C PRO A 350 11.36 7.10 9.42
N ALA A 351 11.59 7.92 10.44
CA ALA A 351 10.73 8.00 11.63
C ALA A 351 9.41 8.75 11.39
N GLN A 352 9.30 9.59 10.34
CA GLN A 352 8.16 10.45 10.06
C GLN A 352 7.03 9.71 9.32
N LYS A 353 6.47 8.65 9.94
CA LYS A 353 5.40 7.82 9.33
C LYS A 353 4.03 8.50 9.35
N GLN A 354 3.81 9.45 10.26
CA GLN A 354 2.53 10.15 10.38
C GLN A 354 2.19 10.87 9.09
N GLN A 355 3.07 11.74 8.62
CA GLN A 355 2.85 12.52 7.41
C GLN A 355 2.68 11.64 6.17
N VAL A 356 3.39 10.50 6.10
CA VAL A 356 3.20 9.54 5.01
C VAL A 356 1.76 9.01 4.99
N GLY A 357 1.25 8.53 6.12
CA GLY A 357 -0.12 8.05 6.24
C GLY A 357 -1.17 9.13 5.99
N GLU A 358 -0.96 10.34 6.52
CA GLU A 358 -1.85 11.49 6.30
C GLU A 358 -1.90 11.89 4.82
N ARG A 359 -0.76 11.95 4.11
CA ARG A 359 -0.73 12.26 2.67
C ARG A 359 -1.43 11.20 1.83
N LEU A 360 -1.31 9.92 2.18
CA LEU A 360 -2.12 8.85 1.55
C LEU A 360 -3.63 9.08 1.79
N ALA A 361 -4.00 9.50 3.01
CA ALA A 361 -5.39 9.82 3.33
C ALA A 361 -5.88 11.06 2.57
N TYR A 362 -5.05 12.07 2.32
CA TYR A 362 -5.42 13.24 1.49
C TYR A 362 -5.76 12.82 0.06
N LEU A 363 -4.98 11.91 -0.54
CA LEU A 363 -5.31 11.32 -1.84
C LEU A 363 -6.69 10.63 -1.81
N ALA A 364 -6.93 9.78 -0.80
CA ALA A 364 -8.20 9.09 -0.65
C ALA A 364 -9.37 10.08 -0.42
N LEU A 365 -9.21 11.04 0.48
CA LEU A 365 -10.24 12.03 0.80
C LEU A 365 -10.62 12.85 -0.43
N ASN A 366 -9.65 13.34 -1.19
CA ASN A 366 -9.94 14.14 -2.39
C ASN A 366 -10.48 13.29 -3.54
N ARG A 367 -9.81 12.17 -3.88
CA ARG A 367 -10.08 11.43 -5.12
C ARG A 367 -11.17 10.39 -4.97
N THR A 368 -11.19 9.67 -3.83
CA THR A 368 -12.16 8.60 -3.56
C THR A 368 -13.42 9.13 -2.87
N TYR A 369 -13.27 10.03 -1.90
CA TYR A 369 -14.39 10.52 -1.06
C TYR A 369 -14.89 11.92 -1.43
N GLY A 370 -14.30 12.59 -2.42
CA GLY A 370 -14.80 13.82 -3.01
C GLY A 370 -14.55 15.10 -2.21
N PHE A 371 -13.66 15.11 -1.23
CA PHE A 371 -13.27 16.30 -0.46
C PHE A 371 -12.34 17.21 -1.30
N LYS A 372 -12.91 17.89 -2.29
CA LYS A 372 -12.14 18.65 -3.29
C LYS A 372 -11.33 19.83 -2.76
N THR A 373 -11.60 20.28 -1.54
CA THR A 373 -10.83 21.31 -0.84
C THR A 373 -9.54 20.77 -0.20
N VAL A 374 -9.40 19.44 -0.08
CA VAL A 374 -8.16 18.82 0.42
C VAL A 374 -7.13 18.83 -0.70
N ILE A 375 -6.03 19.52 -0.51
CA ILE A 375 -4.88 19.49 -1.42
C ILE A 375 -4.18 18.13 -1.24
N CYS A 376 -4.10 17.34 -2.31
CA CYS A 376 -3.58 15.97 -2.25
C CYS A 376 -2.43 15.69 -3.22
N ASP A 377 -2.22 16.56 -4.20
CA ASP A 377 -1.19 16.39 -5.22
C ASP A 377 0.07 17.17 -4.87
N ALA A 378 1.21 16.49 -4.87
CA ALA A 378 2.52 17.11 -4.78
C ALA A 378 2.79 17.99 -6.02
N MET A 379 3.64 19.02 -5.87
CA MET A 379 4.09 19.80 -7.00
C MET A 379 4.91 18.95 -7.95
N THR A 380 4.78 19.20 -9.26
CA THR A 380 5.53 18.48 -10.29
C THR A 380 6.13 19.44 -11.31
N TYR A 381 7.33 19.12 -11.81
CA TYR A 381 7.95 19.89 -12.87
C TYR A 381 7.08 19.88 -14.14
N LYS A 382 6.88 21.06 -14.74
CA LYS A 382 6.09 21.25 -15.94
C LYS A 382 6.95 21.55 -17.17
N ASP A 383 7.64 22.68 -17.16
CA ASP A 383 8.49 23.11 -18.26
C ASP A 383 9.59 24.09 -17.78
N MET A 384 10.55 24.38 -18.66
CA MET A 384 11.70 25.25 -18.40
C MET A 384 11.94 26.17 -19.56
N ILE A 385 12.23 27.44 -19.25
CA ILE A 385 12.75 28.44 -20.18
C ILE A 385 14.20 28.75 -19.75
N ILE A 386 15.15 28.66 -20.68
CA ILE A 386 16.52 29.08 -20.42
C ILE A 386 16.72 30.47 -21.07
N GLN A 387 17.22 31.40 -20.28
CA GLN A 387 17.61 32.73 -20.78
C GLN A 387 18.81 33.21 -19.98
N ASP A 388 19.84 33.64 -20.72
CA ASP A 388 21.13 34.08 -20.18
C ASP A 388 21.76 33.00 -19.28
N ASP A 389 22.08 33.33 -18.04
CA ASP A 389 22.68 32.44 -17.05
C ASP A 389 21.65 31.76 -16.12
N LYS A 390 20.36 31.72 -16.51
CA LYS A 390 19.26 31.24 -15.67
C LYS A 390 18.33 30.28 -16.38
N ALA A 391 17.81 29.33 -15.57
CA ALA A 391 16.71 28.48 -15.95
C ALA A 391 15.44 28.90 -15.16
N TYR A 392 14.34 29.13 -15.86
CA TYR A 392 13.05 29.54 -15.29
C TYR A 392 12.08 28.38 -15.36
N LEU A 393 11.76 27.81 -14.20
CA LEU A 393 10.96 26.58 -14.07
C LEU A 393 9.51 26.88 -13.74
N ALA A 394 8.58 26.20 -14.41
CA ALA A 394 7.18 26.17 -14.07
C ALA A 394 6.82 24.81 -13.44
N PHE A 395 5.80 24.83 -12.58
CA PHE A 395 5.33 23.64 -11.86
C PHE A 395 3.81 23.52 -11.95
N ASP A 396 3.32 22.29 -12.08
CA ASP A 396 1.91 21.96 -11.87
C ASP A 396 1.64 21.73 -10.37
N ASN A 397 0.37 21.80 -9.97
CA ASN A 397 -0.09 21.62 -8.58
C ASN A 397 0.51 22.59 -7.56
N MET A 398 0.95 23.76 -8.02
CA MET A 398 1.43 24.81 -7.13
C MET A 398 0.28 25.48 -6.35
N SER A 399 -0.98 25.23 -6.77
CA SER A 399 -2.21 25.80 -6.16
C SER A 399 -2.16 27.33 -6.12
N GLU A 400 -2.46 27.91 -4.97
CA GLU A 400 -2.47 29.36 -4.70
C GLU A 400 -1.04 29.94 -4.50
N GLY A 401 -0.01 29.14 -4.79
CA GLY A 401 1.39 29.49 -4.60
C GLY A 401 2.15 28.44 -3.78
N TYR A 402 3.31 28.79 -3.32
CA TYR A 402 4.14 27.95 -2.47
C TYR A 402 4.32 28.59 -1.09
N ASN A 403 4.37 27.74 -0.05
CA ASN A 403 4.55 28.19 1.31
C ASN A 403 6.04 28.19 1.66
N ARG A 404 6.62 29.40 1.84
CA ARG A 404 8.03 29.56 2.12
C ARG A 404 8.40 30.77 2.94
N TRP A 405 9.25 30.49 3.90
CA TRP A 405 9.88 31.51 4.77
C TRP A 405 11.40 31.44 4.75
N GLU A 406 11.97 30.50 4.02
CA GLU A 406 13.41 30.20 3.92
C GLU A 406 13.86 30.14 2.46
N ASP A 407 15.17 30.12 2.24
CA ASP A 407 15.74 29.90 0.92
C ASP A 407 15.37 28.54 0.36
N ILE A 408 15.07 28.46 -0.94
CA ILE A 408 14.75 27.21 -1.61
C ILE A 408 16.01 26.36 -1.72
N GLU A 409 15.97 25.15 -1.15
CA GLU A 409 17.04 24.18 -1.21
C GLU A 409 16.67 22.96 -2.04
N GLY A 410 17.69 22.26 -2.54
CA GLY A 410 17.53 21.02 -3.30
C GLY A 410 17.74 21.16 -4.81
N PHE A 411 17.90 22.38 -5.34
CA PHE A 411 18.19 22.59 -6.76
C PHE A 411 19.67 22.51 -7.08
N GLU A 412 19.95 21.89 -8.25
CA GLU A 412 21.25 21.86 -8.91
C GLU A 412 21.07 22.20 -10.39
N ILE A 413 22.09 22.84 -10.97
CA ILE A 413 22.10 23.31 -12.37
C ILE A 413 23.41 22.92 -13.03
N ALA A 414 23.38 22.59 -14.33
CA ALA A 414 24.55 22.21 -15.10
C ALA A 414 24.58 22.89 -16.48
N GLY A 415 25.78 23.11 -16.99
CA GLY A 415 26.07 23.47 -18.37
C GLY A 415 26.25 22.24 -19.26
N GLU A 416 26.81 22.49 -20.49
CA GLU A 416 27.11 21.41 -21.44
C GLU A 416 28.19 20.44 -20.96
N ASP A 417 28.98 20.83 -19.97
CA ASP A 417 29.97 19.97 -19.30
C ASP A 417 29.33 18.86 -18.44
N LYS A 418 28.00 18.94 -18.22
CA LYS A 418 27.20 17.98 -17.40
C LYS A 418 27.59 17.94 -15.93
N VAL A 419 28.32 18.93 -15.44
CA VAL A 419 28.69 19.02 -14.02
C VAL A 419 27.62 19.82 -13.29
N PHE A 420 26.96 19.16 -12.30
CA PHE A 420 25.92 19.79 -11.50
C PHE A 420 26.51 20.58 -10.34
N HIS A 421 26.11 21.83 -10.23
CA HIS A 421 26.49 22.75 -9.15
C HIS A 421 25.26 23.13 -8.34
N LYS A 422 25.44 23.35 -7.03
CA LYS A 422 24.37 23.87 -6.16
C LYS A 422 23.85 25.17 -6.75
N ALA A 423 22.52 25.27 -6.82
CA ALA A 423 21.86 26.43 -7.40
C ALA A 423 21.07 27.23 -6.38
N THR A 424 21.00 28.53 -6.59
CA THR A 424 20.02 29.42 -5.94
C THR A 424 18.73 29.38 -6.71
N ALA A 425 17.60 29.31 -6.02
CA ALA A 425 16.27 29.28 -6.63
C ALA A 425 15.38 30.35 -5.99
N VAL A 426 14.85 31.26 -6.81
CA VAL A 426 14.04 32.40 -6.35
C VAL A 426 12.83 32.59 -7.24
N LYS A 427 11.71 33.07 -6.71
CA LYS A 427 10.55 33.46 -7.52
C LYS A 427 10.92 34.64 -8.41
N PHE A 428 10.69 34.47 -9.70
CA PHE A 428 10.91 35.53 -10.69
C PHE A 428 9.63 36.35 -10.84
N TRP A 429 9.82 37.66 -10.98
CA TRP A 429 8.77 38.60 -11.32
C TRP A 429 9.34 39.69 -12.22
N ALA A 430 8.61 40.04 -13.26
CA ALA A 430 8.86 41.18 -14.12
C ALA A 430 7.54 41.88 -14.47
N PRO A 431 7.54 43.19 -14.76
CA PRO A 431 6.33 43.89 -15.18
C PRO A 431 5.85 43.40 -16.55
N GLY A 432 4.51 43.42 -16.76
CA GLY A 432 3.88 43.03 -18.02
C GLY A 432 3.69 41.51 -18.19
N ASN A 433 3.51 41.10 -19.46
CA ASN A 433 3.21 39.70 -19.84
C ASN A 433 4.50 38.90 -20.11
N ASP A 434 5.49 38.99 -19.23
CA ASP A 434 6.72 38.21 -19.36
C ASP A 434 6.40 36.71 -19.13
N PRO A 435 6.73 35.80 -20.07
CA PRO A 435 6.45 34.37 -19.94
C PRO A 435 7.22 33.70 -18.79
N ARG A 436 8.18 34.38 -18.18
CA ARG A 436 8.93 33.91 -17.01
C ARG A 436 8.26 34.27 -15.69
N ASN A 437 7.24 35.12 -15.70
CA ASN A 437 6.51 35.46 -14.47
C ASN A 437 5.90 34.22 -13.81
N GLU A 438 5.85 34.23 -12.48
CA GLU A 438 5.40 33.14 -11.63
C GLU A 438 6.31 31.88 -11.65
N ARG A 439 7.44 31.93 -12.40
CA ARG A 439 8.43 30.84 -12.43
C ARG A 439 9.46 30.96 -11.32
N ILE A 440 10.13 29.87 -11.05
CA ILE A 440 11.30 29.84 -10.18
C ILE A 440 12.54 29.96 -11.05
N ALA A 441 13.28 31.04 -10.85
CA ALA A 441 14.57 31.28 -11.50
C ALA A 441 15.67 30.52 -10.74
N VAL A 442 16.32 29.62 -11.42
CA VAL A 442 17.41 28.77 -10.88
C VAL A 442 18.71 29.20 -11.56
N SER A 443 19.75 29.48 -10.77
CA SER A 443 21.07 29.90 -11.29
C SER A 443 22.19 29.49 -10.33
N SER A 444 23.40 29.40 -10.87
CA SER A 444 24.67 29.26 -10.13
C SER A 444 25.74 30.14 -10.69
N PRO A 445 26.59 30.79 -9.88
CA PRO A 445 27.71 31.59 -10.38
C PRO A 445 28.72 30.75 -11.21
N GLU A 446 28.73 29.45 -10.99
CA GLU A 446 29.62 28.47 -11.63
C GLU A 446 29.12 28.06 -13.04
N VAL A 447 27.81 28.31 -13.36
CA VAL A 447 27.19 27.90 -14.63
C VAL A 447 26.72 29.13 -15.42
N LYS A 448 27.41 29.49 -16.46
CA LYS A 448 27.10 30.68 -17.28
C LYS A 448 26.14 30.41 -18.44
N ALA A 449 26.06 29.16 -18.88
CA ALA A 449 25.14 28.69 -19.92
C ALA A 449 24.46 27.41 -19.47
N PRO A 450 23.36 27.51 -18.67
CA PRO A 450 22.66 26.35 -18.15
C PRO A 450 21.97 25.59 -19.29
N VAL A 451 21.96 24.25 -19.18
CA VAL A 451 21.22 23.34 -20.08
C VAL A 451 20.36 22.36 -19.33
N ALA A 452 20.64 22.08 -18.04
CA ALA A 452 19.90 21.14 -17.24
C ALA A 452 19.75 21.57 -15.77
N VAL A 453 18.62 21.18 -15.18
CA VAL A 453 18.31 21.40 -13.77
C VAL A 453 17.84 20.10 -13.14
N ARG A 454 18.26 19.86 -11.91
CA ARG A 454 17.79 18.76 -11.04
C ARG A 454 17.25 19.31 -9.73
N TYR A 455 16.25 18.64 -9.18
CA TYR A 455 15.75 18.89 -7.83
C TYR A 455 15.73 17.60 -7.04
N CYS A 456 16.47 17.56 -5.92
CA CYS A 456 16.59 16.40 -5.05
C CYS A 456 16.83 15.08 -5.81
N PHE A 457 17.56 15.13 -6.95
CA PHE A 457 17.82 13.98 -7.81
C PHE A 457 19.10 13.23 -7.39
N LYS A 458 19.21 12.95 -6.10
CA LYS A 458 20.29 12.19 -5.46
C LYS A 458 19.71 11.11 -4.56
N ASN A 459 20.52 10.15 -4.15
CA ASN A 459 20.14 9.13 -3.20
C ASN A 459 19.63 9.72 -1.89
N PHE A 460 20.40 10.67 -1.33
CA PHE A 460 19.99 11.36 -0.10
C PHE A 460 20.15 12.87 -0.28
N GLN A 461 19.08 13.54 -0.56
CA GLN A 461 18.99 14.99 -0.61
C GLN A 461 17.59 15.40 -0.13
N ILE A 462 17.55 16.29 0.84
CA ILE A 462 16.31 16.82 1.42
C ILE A 462 15.99 18.14 0.73
N GLY A 463 14.76 18.28 0.25
CA GLY A 463 14.25 19.53 -0.29
C GLY A 463 13.24 20.17 0.66
N ASN A 464 13.05 21.47 0.54
CA ASN A 464 12.11 22.23 1.35
C ASN A 464 11.09 23.01 0.51
N PHE A 465 11.00 22.74 -0.79
CA PHE A 465 10.09 23.43 -1.69
C PHE A 465 8.80 22.63 -1.87
N GLY A 466 7.66 23.25 -1.58
CA GLY A 466 6.36 22.61 -1.63
C GLY A 466 5.21 23.61 -1.79
N ASN A 467 4.01 23.12 -2.02
CA ASN A 467 2.80 23.95 -2.17
C ASN A 467 2.20 24.34 -0.82
N GLN A 468 1.15 25.16 -0.84
CA GLN A 468 0.46 25.61 0.38
C GLN A 468 -0.20 24.48 1.19
N GLY A 469 -0.46 23.33 0.59
CA GLY A 469 -0.93 22.14 1.29
C GLY A 469 0.16 21.41 2.09
N GLY A 470 1.41 21.91 2.08
CA GLY A 470 2.54 21.28 2.72
C GLY A 470 3.04 20.03 1.98
N LEU A 471 2.70 19.89 0.70
CA LEU A 471 3.15 18.78 -0.14
C LEU A 471 4.39 19.21 -0.94
N PRO A 472 5.48 18.42 -0.90
CA PRO A 472 6.76 18.80 -1.51
C PRO A 472 6.72 18.76 -3.03
N LEU A 473 7.70 19.42 -3.65
CA LEU A 473 8.01 19.19 -5.06
C LEU A 473 8.57 17.77 -5.24
N VAL A 474 8.00 17.01 -6.17
CA VAL A 474 8.51 15.70 -6.55
C VAL A 474 9.93 15.84 -7.12
N PRO A 475 10.89 15.03 -6.67
CA PRO A 475 12.23 15.02 -7.26
C PRO A 475 12.19 14.81 -8.76
N PHE A 476 12.97 15.60 -9.49
CA PHE A 476 12.99 15.53 -10.94
C PHE A 476 14.35 15.89 -11.54
N ARG A 477 14.53 15.55 -12.80
CA ARG A 477 15.60 16.01 -13.69
C ARG A 477 15.03 16.52 -15.01
N THR A 478 15.67 17.47 -15.63
CA THR A 478 15.35 17.93 -16.99
C THR A 478 16.24 17.30 -18.06
N ASP A 479 17.28 16.60 -17.64
CA ASP A 479 18.22 15.88 -18.48
C ASP A 479 17.85 14.38 -18.61
N ASN A 480 18.54 13.71 -19.54
CA ASN A 480 18.50 12.27 -19.73
C ASN A 480 19.89 11.63 -19.61
N TRP A 481 20.79 12.30 -18.90
CA TRP A 481 22.15 11.80 -18.72
C TRP A 481 22.21 10.70 -17.67
N ASP A 482 22.98 9.67 -17.95
CA ASP A 482 23.22 8.52 -17.06
C ASP A 482 24.42 8.74 -16.12
#